data_4f3c043a53ae6c1bce0a1232b76e8d53
#
_entry.id   4f3c043a53ae6c1bce0a1232b76e8d53
#
_cell.length_a   1.000
_cell.length_b   1.000
_cell.length_c   1.000
_cell.angle_alpha   90.00
_cell.angle_beta   90.00
_cell.angle_gamma   90.00
#
_symmetry.space_group_name_H-M   'P 1'
#
loop_
_entity.id
_entity.type
_entity.pdbx_description
1 polymer ?
#
loop_
_entity_poly.entity_id
_entity_poly.type
_entity_poly.pdbx_seq_one_letter_code
_entity_poly.pdbx_strand_id
1 'polypeptide(L)'
;MINQLEESMINSISNNIYEPSLQISEENHLLRYFKLGLEVYYGLWEHDPNLDGFAGEHEYGLISRNQLQNGDSLLHEILNNFFNELWTYDAVLPPLFNSSFDLTLDTNLIYTYKSQYLRNVTLKGSNESSLIGNNYNNHLEGNPARNYFVGGGGSDTINGGLGLDRAVYSGEFAEYIVVPMDESIDSAFRVIDIVNNRDGLDYIMNIEQIEFGGELFFISDILKLENEVMPSHFMLEKPFPNPFNPIVNVNFSIAKPCRVVLRIYDLKGKIVRNIANETFNPGNYNIVWDAKDHLGNQVSTGVYYLKFSAEGHYQKTEKVLFLK
;
A
#
# COMPACT_ATOMS: atom_id res chain seq x y z
N MET A 1 26.32 31.61 5.94
CA MET A 1 26.47 30.34 5.18
C MET A 1 27.90 30.16 4.67
N ILE A 2 28.45 30.96 3.77
CA ILE A 2 29.80 30.71 3.21
C ILE A 2 30.85 30.59 4.32
N ASN A 3 30.96 31.54 5.26
CA ASN A 3 31.93 31.51 6.35
C ASN A 3 31.76 30.22 7.24
N GLN A 4 30.52 29.78 7.48
CA GLN A 4 30.25 28.56 8.22
C GLN A 4 30.67 27.30 7.43
N LEU A 5 30.51 27.32 6.11
CA LEU A 5 30.93 26.23 5.25
C LEU A 5 32.47 26.15 5.15
N GLU A 6 33.15 27.30 5.10
CA GLU A 6 34.62 27.39 5.15
C GLU A 6 35.16 26.86 6.48
N GLU A 7 34.53 27.23 7.60
CA GLU A 7 34.86 26.71 8.95
C GLU A 7 34.67 25.20 9.01
N SER A 8 33.56 24.70 8.49
CA SER A 8 33.28 23.27 8.42
C SER A 8 34.34 22.51 7.61
N MET A 9 34.70 23.03 6.43
CA MET A 9 35.74 22.43 5.59
C MET A 9 37.09 22.37 6.29
N ILE A 10 37.52 23.47 6.95
CA ILE A 10 38.79 23.54 7.70
C ILE A 10 38.79 22.51 8.83
N ASN A 11 37.68 22.38 9.56
CA ASN A 11 37.52 21.39 10.63
C ASN A 11 37.59 19.97 10.06
N SER A 12 36.95 19.71 8.94
CA SER A 12 36.90 18.41 8.27
C SER A 12 38.30 17.99 7.77
N ILE A 13 39.08 18.93 7.21
CA ILE A 13 40.49 18.70 6.85
C ILE A 13 41.32 18.39 8.09
N SER A 14 41.15 19.17 9.16
CA SER A 14 41.90 18.98 10.41
C SER A 14 41.66 17.67 11.09
N ASN A 15 40.48 17.07 10.89
CA ASN A 15 40.05 15.78 11.41
C ASN A 15 40.27 14.62 10.43
N ASN A 16 40.97 14.82 9.32
CA ASN A 16 41.21 13.83 8.26
C ASN A 16 39.92 13.22 7.68
N ILE A 17 38.83 14.00 7.63
CA ILE A 17 37.57 13.60 7.01
C ILE A 17 37.54 14.02 5.54
N TYR A 18 38.09 15.19 5.21
CA TYR A 18 38.20 15.68 3.85
C TYR A 18 39.66 15.90 3.46
N GLU A 19 40.06 15.29 2.34
CA GLU A 19 41.36 15.45 1.72
C GLU A 19 41.19 16.11 0.34
N PRO A 20 41.46 17.43 0.21
CA PRO A 20 41.31 18.10 -1.08
C PRO A 20 42.22 17.50 -2.16
N SER A 21 41.65 17.16 -3.30
CA SER A 21 42.42 16.64 -4.44
C SER A 21 43.37 17.68 -4.98
N LEU A 22 44.65 17.31 -5.19
CA LEU A 22 45.66 18.13 -5.79
C LEU A 22 45.38 18.52 -7.27
N GLN A 23 44.41 17.85 -7.89
CA GLN A 23 43.99 18.12 -9.27
C GLN A 23 42.95 19.24 -9.36
N ILE A 24 42.41 19.70 -8.23
CA ILE A 24 41.40 20.78 -8.14
C ILE A 24 42.09 22.05 -7.63
N SER A 25 41.79 23.20 -8.23
CA SER A 25 42.31 24.50 -7.73
C SER A 25 41.74 24.78 -6.34
N GLU A 26 42.53 25.46 -5.50
CA GLU A 26 42.13 25.80 -4.12
C GLU A 26 40.80 26.56 -4.05
N GLU A 27 40.51 27.42 -5.03
CA GLU A 27 39.24 28.16 -5.12
C GLU A 27 38.00 27.23 -5.29
N ASN A 28 38.18 26.01 -5.78
CA ASN A 28 37.13 25.03 -6.00
C ASN A 28 37.02 23.99 -4.88
N HIS A 29 37.94 23.96 -3.90
CA HIS A 29 37.91 22.99 -2.81
C HIS A 29 36.63 23.11 -1.97
N LEU A 30 36.17 24.33 -1.71
CA LEU A 30 34.94 24.57 -0.95
C LEU A 30 33.70 24.01 -1.67
N LEU A 31 33.62 24.23 -2.98
CA LEU A 31 32.54 23.72 -3.80
C LEU A 31 32.57 22.18 -3.87
N ARG A 32 33.75 21.59 -4.01
CA ARG A 32 33.93 20.12 -4.03
C ARG A 32 33.55 19.52 -2.69
N TYR A 33 34.01 20.07 -1.59
CA TYR A 33 33.64 19.65 -0.24
C TYR A 33 32.13 19.69 -0.03
N PHE A 34 31.49 20.81 -0.37
CA PHE A 34 30.05 20.96 -0.25
C PHE A 34 29.29 19.94 -1.10
N LYS A 35 29.74 19.71 -2.35
CA LYS A 35 29.15 18.73 -3.24
C LYS A 35 29.23 17.33 -2.66
N LEU A 36 30.39 16.89 -2.19
CA LEU A 36 30.56 15.56 -1.59
C LEU A 36 29.70 15.38 -0.34
N GLY A 37 29.66 16.39 0.53
CA GLY A 37 28.80 16.38 1.71
C GLY A 37 27.32 16.29 1.36
N LEU A 38 26.87 17.00 0.31
CA LEU A 38 25.48 16.93 -0.17
C LEU A 38 25.17 15.56 -0.76
N GLU A 39 26.08 14.97 -1.53
CA GLU A 39 25.93 13.61 -2.08
C GLU A 39 25.85 12.57 -0.97
N VAL A 40 26.66 12.69 0.08
CA VAL A 40 26.60 11.85 1.28
C VAL A 40 25.32 12.09 2.07
N TYR A 41 24.88 13.35 2.21
CA TYR A 41 23.62 13.68 2.87
C TYR A 41 22.41 13.00 2.22
N TYR A 42 22.42 12.86 0.89
CA TYR A 42 21.40 12.14 0.15
C TYR A 42 21.71 10.66 -0.13
N GLY A 43 22.77 10.11 0.48
CA GLY A 43 23.08 8.68 0.43
C GLY A 43 23.53 8.16 -0.93
N LEU A 44 24.09 9.02 -1.79
CA LEU A 44 24.52 8.60 -3.13
C LEU A 44 25.77 7.73 -3.11
N TRP A 45 26.52 7.74 -2.00
CA TRP A 45 27.72 6.93 -1.73
C TRP A 45 27.47 5.84 -0.67
N GLU A 46 26.25 5.69 -0.16
CA GLU A 46 25.96 4.84 1.00
C GLU A 46 26.16 3.36 0.72
N HIS A 47 26.03 2.94 -0.53
CA HIS A 47 26.30 1.59 -0.97
C HIS A 47 27.75 1.47 -1.45
N ASP A 48 28.60 0.99 -0.56
CA ASP A 48 30.03 0.84 -0.78
C ASP A 48 30.42 -0.64 -0.95
N PRO A 49 30.35 -1.20 -2.20
CA PRO A 49 30.67 -2.59 -2.45
C PRO A 49 32.17 -2.90 -2.28
N ASN A 50 33.04 -1.89 -2.29
CA ASN A 50 34.48 -2.04 -2.09
C ASN A 50 34.89 -1.98 -0.63
N LEU A 51 33.98 -1.51 0.25
CA LEU A 51 34.20 -1.33 1.70
C LEU A 51 35.40 -0.42 2.01
N ASP A 52 35.67 0.57 1.17
CA ASP A 52 36.77 1.53 1.36
C ASP A 52 36.35 2.72 2.26
N GLY A 53 35.05 2.97 2.42
CA GLY A 53 34.50 3.97 3.33
C GLY A 53 34.65 5.41 2.86
N PHE A 54 34.90 5.66 1.56
CA PHE A 54 35.12 6.99 1.03
C PHE A 54 34.08 7.40 -0.01
N ALA A 55 33.71 8.68 0.02
CA ALA A 55 32.97 9.34 -1.05
C ALA A 55 33.96 10.05 -2.00
N GLY A 56 33.62 10.13 -3.28
CA GLY A 56 34.49 10.66 -4.31
C GLY A 56 35.65 9.69 -4.63
N GLU A 57 36.77 10.23 -5.06
CA GLU A 57 38.00 9.47 -5.31
C GLU A 57 38.87 9.45 -4.04
N HIS A 58 38.38 8.90 -2.94
CA HIS A 58 38.98 8.90 -1.58
C HIS A 58 39.13 10.31 -0.97
N GLU A 59 38.30 11.27 -1.41
CA GLU A 59 38.40 12.67 -0.95
C GLU A 59 37.64 12.92 0.37
N TYR A 60 36.57 12.15 0.64
CA TYR A 60 35.70 12.36 1.81
C TYR A 60 35.44 11.05 2.53
N GLY A 61 35.90 10.95 3.79
CA GLY A 61 35.90 9.72 4.61
C GLY A 61 34.56 9.39 5.25
N LEU A 62 33.42 9.89 4.74
CA LEU A 62 32.08 9.62 5.19
C LEU A 62 31.21 9.25 3.98
N ILE A 63 30.37 8.23 4.10
CA ILE A 63 29.53 7.73 2.98
C ILE A 63 28.05 7.73 3.27
N SER A 64 27.63 7.93 4.52
CA SER A 64 26.23 7.94 4.91
C SER A 64 25.85 9.20 5.71
N ARG A 65 24.55 9.55 5.68
CA ARG A 65 24.02 10.69 6.46
C ARG A 65 24.30 10.56 7.95
N ASN A 66 24.21 9.34 8.50
CA ASN A 66 24.51 9.10 9.91
C ASN A 66 25.98 9.34 10.23
N GLN A 67 26.89 8.94 9.36
CA GLN A 67 28.32 9.24 9.52
C GLN A 67 28.57 10.75 9.39
N LEU A 68 27.94 11.43 8.45
CA LEU A 68 28.01 12.89 8.28
C LEU A 68 27.54 13.62 9.55
N GLN A 69 26.42 13.22 10.13
CA GLN A 69 25.88 13.79 11.38
C GLN A 69 26.86 13.68 12.54
N ASN A 70 27.57 12.58 12.65
CA ASN A 70 28.47 12.31 13.76
C ASN A 70 29.92 12.79 13.51
N GLY A 71 30.40 12.72 12.28
CA GLY A 71 31.79 13.03 11.89
C GLY A 71 31.99 14.47 11.45
N ASP A 72 31.04 15.02 10.70
CA ASP A 72 31.07 16.40 10.16
C ASP A 72 29.76 17.13 10.48
N SER A 73 29.50 17.28 11.77
CA SER A 73 28.22 17.78 12.29
C SER A 73 27.87 19.20 11.84
N LEU A 74 28.87 20.06 11.63
CA LEU A 74 28.62 21.43 11.14
C LEU A 74 28.13 21.44 9.70
N LEU A 75 28.72 20.61 8.82
CA LEU A 75 28.23 20.44 7.45
C LEU A 75 26.84 19.83 7.45
N HIS A 76 26.60 18.81 8.28
CA HIS A 76 25.26 18.21 8.40
C HIS A 76 24.22 19.25 8.84
N GLU A 77 24.51 20.10 9.82
CA GLU A 77 23.62 21.18 10.27
C GLU A 77 23.34 22.18 9.15
N ILE A 78 24.37 22.61 8.41
CA ILE A 78 24.23 23.50 7.25
C ILE A 78 23.28 22.86 6.23
N LEU A 79 23.53 21.60 5.84
CA LEU A 79 22.71 20.90 4.85
C LEU A 79 21.26 20.73 5.32
N ASN A 80 21.05 20.34 6.57
CA ASN A 80 19.73 20.15 7.15
C ASN A 80 18.91 21.45 7.25
N ASN A 81 19.56 22.61 7.37
CA ASN A 81 18.89 23.90 7.39
C ASN A 81 18.47 24.40 6.01
N PHE A 82 19.12 23.95 4.94
CA PHE A 82 18.89 24.43 3.59
C PHE A 82 18.25 23.41 2.65
N PHE A 83 18.27 22.13 2.97
CA PHE A 83 17.76 21.05 2.13
C PHE A 83 16.72 20.21 2.87
N ASN A 84 15.78 19.68 2.12
CA ASN A 84 14.79 18.73 2.64
C ASN A 84 15.45 17.39 2.99
N GLU A 85 14.92 16.70 4.00
CA GLU A 85 15.39 15.37 4.38
C GLU A 85 15.25 14.35 3.24
N LEU A 86 14.20 14.48 2.45
CA LEU A 86 13.94 13.62 1.30
C LEU A 86 14.26 14.35 0.01
N TRP A 87 14.88 13.63 -0.89
CA TRP A 87 15.17 14.16 -2.22
C TRP A 87 13.91 14.07 -3.08
N THR A 88 13.54 15.21 -3.67
CA THR A 88 12.47 15.34 -4.66
C THR A 88 13.09 15.59 -6.03
N TYR A 89 12.62 14.84 -7.03
CA TYR A 89 13.18 14.91 -8.37
C TYR A 89 12.11 15.09 -9.44
N ASP A 90 12.26 16.13 -10.26
CA ASP A 90 11.49 16.33 -11.48
C ASP A 90 12.19 15.62 -12.64
N ALA A 91 11.65 14.44 -13.01
CA ALA A 91 12.19 13.63 -14.10
C ALA A 91 11.72 14.18 -15.45
N VAL A 92 12.54 15.03 -16.06
CA VAL A 92 12.28 15.58 -17.39
C VAL A 92 12.60 14.53 -18.44
N LEU A 93 11.55 13.90 -19.00
CA LEU A 93 11.69 12.83 -19.98
C LEU A 93 12.01 13.41 -21.38
N PRO A 94 13.09 12.95 -22.05
CA PRO A 94 13.35 13.32 -23.44
C PRO A 94 12.22 12.87 -24.37
N PRO A 95 11.98 13.55 -25.50
CA PRO A 95 10.84 13.25 -26.39
C PRO A 95 10.77 11.82 -26.96
N LEU A 96 11.86 11.06 -26.92
CA LEU A 96 11.91 9.67 -27.37
C LEU A 96 12.08 8.66 -26.22
N PHE A 97 11.96 9.11 -24.99
CA PHE A 97 12.02 8.21 -23.83
C PHE A 97 10.77 7.32 -23.78
N ASN A 98 10.96 6.03 -23.76
CA ASN A 98 9.91 5.00 -23.75
C ASN A 98 10.20 3.88 -22.75
N SER A 99 10.88 4.19 -21.67
CA SER A 99 11.34 3.24 -20.66
C SER A 99 10.79 3.62 -19.28
N SER A 100 11.28 2.95 -18.26
CA SER A 100 10.92 3.19 -16.85
C SER A 100 11.91 4.13 -16.19
N PHE A 101 11.39 5.04 -15.36
CA PHE A 101 12.19 5.72 -14.35
C PHE A 101 12.10 4.88 -13.06
N ASP A 102 13.22 4.28 -12.64
CA ASP A 102 13.25 3.22 -11.64
C ASP A 102 14.08 3.68 -10.42
N LEU A 103 13.45 3.67 -9.22
CA LEU A 103 14.05 4.03 -7.94
C LEU A 103 14.54 2.81 -7.13
N THR A 104 14.39 1.59 -7.64
CA THR A 104 14.82 0.38 -6.93
C THR A 104 16.30 0.49 -6.58
N LEU A 105 16.62 0.31 -5.30
CA LEU A 105 18.00 0.44 -4.81
C LEU A 105 18.93 -0.58 -5.50
N ASP A 106 20.09 -0.09 -5.94
CA ASP A 106 21.16 -0.95 -6.48
C ASP A 106 22.39 -0.86 -5.56
N THR A 107 22.49 -1.82 -4.65
CA THR A 107 23.57 -1.90 -3.67
C THR A 107 24.91 -2.36 -4.26
N ASN A 108 25.00 -2.62 -5.58
CA ASN A 108 26.23 -3.00 -6.27
C ASN A 108 27.00 -1.80 -6.84
N LEU A 109 26.36 -0.62 -6.85
CA LEU A 109 26.98 0.60 -7.36
C LEU A 109 27.57 1.43 -6.21
N ILE A 110 28.82 1.85 -6.37
CA ILE A 110 29.52 2.73 -5.41
C ILE A 110 28.83 4.11 -5.33
N TYR A 111 28.41 4.63 -6.48
CA TYR A 111 27.72 5.90 -6.60
C TYR A 111 26.44 5.74 -7.41
N THR A 112 25.32 6.13 -6.84
CA THR A 112 24.03 6.02 -7.53
C THR A 112 23.02 7.02 -7.00
N TYR A 113 22.18 7.57 -7.91
CA TYR A 113 21.02 8.37 -7.54
C TYR A 113 19.92 7.53 -6.87
N LYS A 114 19.95 6.21 -7.02
CA LYS A 114 19.00 5.26 -6.40
C LYS A 114 19.29 5.13 -4.91
N SER A 115 18.86 6.12 -4.18
CA SER A 115 19.10 6.29 -2.75
C SER A 115 17.82 6.10 -1.96
N GLN A 116 17.92 5.62 -0.73
CA GLN A 116 16.81 5.57 0.22
C GLN A 116 16.16 6.93 0.52
N TYR A 117 16.80 8.02 0.17
CA TYR A 117 16.30 9.39 0.33
C TYR A 117 15.62 9.93 -0.92
N LEU A 118 15.81 9.33 -2.10
CA LEU A 118 15.06 9.65 -3.31
C LEU A 118 13.71 8.94 -3.26
N ARG A 119 12.72 9.66 -2.76
CA ARG A 119 11.38 9.11 -2.54
C ARG A 119 10.27 9.82 -3.32
N ASN A 120 10.52 11.06 -3.72
CA ASN A 120 9.52 11.89 -4.37
C ASN A 120 9.94 12.14 -5.82
N VAL A 121 9.16 11.64 -6.78
CA VAL A 121 9.45 11.83 -8.21
C VAL A 121 8.20 12.26 -8.94
N THR A 122 8.34 13.32 -9.73
CA THR A 122 7.34 13.79 -10.69
C THR A 122 7.87 13.59 -12.10
N LEU A 123 7.13 12.88 -12.94
CA LEU A 123 7.43 12.78 -14.38
C LEU A 123 7.03 14.08 -15.08
N LYS A 124 7.93 14.65 -15.86
CA LYS A 124 7.67 15.84 -16.68
C LYS A 124 7.73 15.46 -18.16
N GLY A 125 6.95 16.19 -18.98
CA GLY A 125 6.84 15.92 -20.41
C GLY A 125 5.52 15.29 -20.79
N SER A 126 5.45 14.64 -21.96
CA SER A 126 4.20 14.08 -22.50
C SER A 126 4.37 12.67 -23.06
N ASN A 127 5.43 11.96 -22.67
CA ASN A 127 5.70 10.61 -23.14
C ASN A 127 5.06 9.59 -22.20
N GLU A 128 4.55 8.50 -22.75
CA GLU A 128 4.21 7.31 -21.97
C GLU A 128 5.47 6.79 -21.27
N SER A 129 5.39 6.54 -19.96
CA SER A 129 6.53 6.08 -19.18
C SER A 129 6.07 5.33 -17.93
N SER A 130 6.90 4.46 -17.42
CA SER A 130 6.71 3.82 -16.12
C SER A 130 7.50 4.54 -15.04
N LEU A 131 6.94 4.58 -13.83
CA LEU A 131 7.60 5.08 -12.63
C LEU A 131 7.58 3.99 -11.57
N ILE A 132 8.76 3.48 -11.24
CA ILE A 132 8.95 2.38 -10.32
C ILE A 132 9.58 2.93 -9.04
N GLY A 133 8.88 2.77 -7.92
CA GLY A 133 9.34 3.13 -6.58
C GLY A 133 10.34 2.14 -5.99
N ASN A 134 10.55 2.22 -4.69
CA ASN A 134 11.43 1.35 -3.93
C ASN A 134 10.70 0.80 -2.68
N ASN A 135 11.41 0.18 -1.74
CA ASN A 135 10.81 -0.40 -0.54
C ASN A 135 10.53 0.63 0.59
N TYR A 136 10.50 1.92 0.27
CA TYR A 136 10.19 2.99 1.19
C TYR A 136 8.94 3.72 0.74
N ASN A 137 8.33 4.49 1.63
CA ASN A 137 7.18 5.33 1.28
C ASN A 137 7.56 6.34 0.21
N ASN A 138 7.02 6.20 -0.98
CA ASN A 138 7.27 7.05 -2.13
C ASN A 138 6.10 8.03 -2.38
N HIS A 139 6.42 9.15 -3.03
CA HIS A 139 5.44 10.04 -3.64
C HIS A 139 5.73 10.11 -5.14
N LEU A 140 4.87 9.48 -5.92
CA LEU A 140 5.03 9.26 -7.36
C LEU A 140 3.95 10.02 -8.12
N GLU A 141 4.36 10.93 -8.99
CA GLU A 141 3.45 11.75 -9.78
C GLU A 141 3.70 11.58 -11.28
N GLY A 142 2.65 11.29 -12.03
CA GLY A 142 2.68 11.09 -13.47
C GLY A 142 2.71 12.38 -14.27
N ASN A 143 2.92 12.24 -15.58
CA ASN A 143 2.75 13.29 -16.57
C ASN A 143 1.37 13.14 -17.29
N PRO A 144 0.98 14.04 -18.20
CA PRO A 144 -0.32 13.95 -18.87
C PRO A 144 -0.50 12.79 -19.87
N ALA A 145 0.51 11.94 -20.08
CA ALA A 145 0.42 10.75 -20.92
C ALA A 145 0.03 9.53 -20.05
N ARG A 146 -0.12 8.37 -20.70
CA ARG A 146 -0.31 7.11 -19.98
C ARG A 146 0.93 6.77 -19.18
N ASN A 147 0.75 6.55 -17.87
CA ASN A 147 1.82 6.13 -16.98
C ASN A 147 1.51 4.78 -16.31
N TYR A 148 2.57 4.03 -16.02
CA TYR A 148 2.51 2.78 -15.27
C TYR A 148 3.29 2.95 -13.98
N PHE A 149 2.63 2.70 -12.85
CA PHE A 149 3.22 2.88 -11.52
C PHE A 149 3.38 1.54 -10.82
N VAL A 150 4.54 1.34 -10.24
CA VAL A 150 4.82 0.32 -9.24
C VAL A 150 5.28 1.04 -7.99
N GLY A 151 4.52 1.03 -6.92
CA GLY A 151 4.92 1.68 -5.65
C GLY A 151 6.14 0.99 -5.04
N GLY A 152 6.12 -0.31 -5.04
CA GLY A 152 7.05 -1.16 -4.31
C GLY A 152 6.55 -1.45 -2.90
N GLY A 153 7.46 -1.67 -1.96
CA GLY A 153 7.05 -1.84 -0.56
C GLY A 153 6.93 -0.50 0.16
N GLY A 154 6.14 -0.49 1.24
CA GLY A 154 5.95 0.73 2.03
C GLY A 154 4.50 1.22 2.02
N SER A 155 4.34 2.52 2.16
CA SER A 155 3.04 3.19 2.00
C SER A 155 3.21 4.34 1.03
N ASP A 156 2.79 4.13 -0.20
CA ASP A 156 3.06 5.03 -1.30
C ASP A 156 1.88 5.99 -1.55
N THR A 157 2.20 7.14 -2.10
CA THR A 157 1.23 8.07 -2.66
C THR A 157 1.47 8.17 -4.14
N ILE A 158 0.52 7.70 -4.94
CA ILE A 158 0.61 7.63 -6.39
C ILE A 158 -0.47 8.53 -6.99
N ASN A 159 -0.07 9.48 -7.83
CA ASN A 159 -0.98 10.33 -8.57
C ASN A 159 -0.72 10.18 -10.07
N GLY A 160 -1.67 9.58 -10.80
CA GLY A 160 -1.56 9.41 -12.25
C GLY A 160 -1.59 10.74 -13.01
N GLY A 161 -2.40 11.68 -12.54
CA GLY A 161 -2.58 12.98 -13.17
C GLY A 161 -3.64 12.96 -14.27
N LEU A 162 -3.29 13.36 -15.47
CA LEU A 162 -4.12 13.21 -16.66
C LEU A 162 -3.60 12.02 -17.45
N GLY A 163 -4.48 11.24 -18.05
CA GLY A 163 -4.07 10.10 -18.86
C GLY A 163 -5.02 8.92 -18.72
N LEU A 164 -4.54 7.78 -19.10
CA LEU A 164 -5.13 6.48 -18.76
C LEU A 164 -4.07 5.70 -18.00
N ASP A 165 -4.04 5.93 -16.69
CA ASP A 165 -2.94 5.55 -15.83
C ASP A 165 -3.21 4.22 -15.12
N ARG A 166 -2.13 3.50 -14.79
CA ARG A 166 -2.19 2.18 -14.19
C ARG A 166 -1.30 2.06 -12.98
N ALA A 167 -1.85 1.62 -11.86
CA ALA A 167 -1.10 1.10 -10.73
C ALA A 167 -0.94 -0.42 -10.86
N VAL A 168 0.25 -0.93 -10.60
CA VAL A 168 0.60 -2.36 -10.76
C VAL A 168 1.04 -2.93 -9.42
N TYR A 169 0.40 -4.03 -9.04
CA TYR A 169 0.61 -4.76 -7.80
C TYR A 169 1.04 -6.20 -8.09
N SER A 170 1.92 -6.73 -7.25
CA SER A 170 2.59 -8.01 -7.51
C SER A 170 1.75 -9.25 -7.20
N GLY A 171 0.76 -9.14 -6.31
CA GLY A 171 -0.09 -10.26 -5.88
C GLY A 171 -1.42 -10.33 -6.62
N GLU A 172 -2.19 -11.38 -6.34
CA GLU A 172 -3.52 -11.61 -6.90
C GLU A 172 -4.58 -10.66 -6.30
N PHE A 173 -5.62 -10.30 -7.04
CA PHE A 173 -6.67 -9.37 -6.58
C PHE A 173 -7.26 -9.73 -5.19
N ALA A 174 -7.44 -11.03 -4.93
CA ALA A 174 -7.98 -11.51 -3.64
C ALA A 174 -7.08 -11.23 -2.42
N GLU A 175 -5.84 -10.82 -2.65
CA GLU A 175 -4.88 -10.48 -1.60
C GLU A 175 -4.84 -8.98 -1.28
N TYR A 176 -5.73 -8.19 -1.87
CA TYR A 176 -5.81 -6.75 -1.65
C TYR A 176 -7.23 -6.32 -1.25
N ILE A 177 -7.26 -5.20 -0.52
CA ILE A 177 -8.50 -4.48 -0.20
C ILE A 177 -8.39 -3.11 -0.86
N VAL A 178 -9.31 -2.80 -1.78
CA VAL A 178 -9.39 -1.51 -2.48
C VAL A 178 -10.58 -0.74 -1.92
N VAL A 179 -10.37 0.40 -1.28
CA VAL A 179 -11.45 1.20 -0.69
C VAL A 179 -11.35 2.66 -1.10
N PRO A 180 -12.47 3.34 -1.41
CA PRO A 180 -12.48 4.76 -1.67
C PRO A 180 -11.99 5.53 -0.43
N MET A 181 -11.27 6.62 -0.64
CA MET A 181 -10.83 7.50 0.46
C MET A 181 -11.96 8.38 0.97
N ASP A 182 -12.83 8.83 0.09
CA ASP A 182 -14.00 9.64 0.38
C ASP A 182 -15.08 9.29 -0.66
N GLU A 183 -16.32 9.04 -0.21
CA GLU A 183 -17.46 8.73 -1.09
C GLU A 183 -17.81 9.87 -2.08
N SER A 184 -17.29 11.06 -1.85
CA SER A 184 -17.48 12.23 -2.72
C SER A 184 -16.37 12.41 -3.77
N ILE A 185 -15.30 11.61 -3.72
CA ILE A 185 -14.12 11.71 -4.61
C ILE A 185 -13.93 10.37 -5.34
N ASP A 186 -14.50 10.25 -6.52
CA ASP A 186 -14.45 9.04 -7.35
C ASP A 186 -13.04 8.66 -7.87
N SER A 187 -12.01 9.47 -7.56
CA SER A 187 -10.67 9.32 -8.12
C SER A 187 -9.56 9.04 -7.10
N ALA A 188 -9.91 8.79 -5.82
CA ALA A 188 -8.92 8.56 -4.77
C ALA A 188 -9.25 7.30 -3.95
N PHE A 189 -8.28 6.38 -3.88
CA PHE A 189 -8.45 5.05 -3.26
C PHE A 189 -7.27 4.71 -2.36
N ARG A 190 -7.54 3.85 -1.38
CA ARG A 190 -6.50 3.09 -0.66
C ARG A 190 -6.49 1.67 -1.19
N VAL A 191 -5.30 1.18 -1.51
CA VAL A 191 -5.03 -0.21 -1.83
C VAL A 191 -4.21 -0.79 -0.69
N ILE A 192 -4.72 -1.82 -0.06
CA ILE A 192 -4.12 -2.44 1.13
C ILE A 192 -3.74 -3.86 0.78
N ASP A 193 -2.46 -4.16 0.77
CA ASP A 193 -1.96 -5.52 0.65
C ASP A 193 -2.15 -6.25 1.99
N ILE A 194 -2.86 -7.39 1.98
CA ILE A 194 -3.05 -8.22 3.19
C ILE A 194 -1.88 -9.18 3.42
N VAL A 195 -0.95 -9.28 2.47
CA VAL A 195 0.30 -10.03 2.61
C VAL A 195 1.40 -9.11 3.13
N ASN A 196 1.97 -9.46 4.28
CA ASN A 196 2.97 -8.63 4.94
C ASN A 196 4.26 -8.47 4.11
N ASN A 197 4.85 -7.27 4.15
CA ASN A 197 6.16 -6.94 3.56
C ASN A 197 6.23 -7.15 2.03
N ARG A 198 5.11 -6.94 1.32
CA ARG A 198 5.07 -6.95 -0.13
C ARG A 198 4.82 -5.53 -0.65
N ASP A 199 3.61 -5.17 -1.03
CA ASP A 199 3.29 -3.87 -1.63
C ASP A 199 2.78 -2.84 -0.59
N GLY A 200 2.35 -3.28 0.61
CA GLY A 200 2.00 -2.40 1.74
C GLY A 200 0.63 -1.74 1.66
N LEU A 201 0.55 -0.45 2.02
CA LEU A 201 -0.69 0.34 1.99
C LEU A 201 -0.47 1.59 1.15
N ASP A 202 -1.14 1.69 0.01
CA ASP A 202 -0.97 2.80 -0.91
C ASP A 202 -2.20 3.71 -0.98
N TYR A 203 -1.93 4.96 -1.28
CA TYR A 203 -2.91 5.98 -1.63
C TYR A 203 -2.77 6.29 -3.12
N ILE A 204 -3.77 5.91 -3.92
CA ILE A 204 -3.75 6.14 -5.36
C ILE A 204 -4.81 7.19 -5.74
N MET A 205 -4.45 8.09 -6.64
CA MET A 205 -5.31 9.17 -7.13
C MET A 205 -5.18 9.29 -8.64
N ASN A 206 -6.29 9.58 -9.31
CA ASN A 206 -6.32 9.75 -10.77
C ASN A 206 -5.68 8.55 -11.49
N ILE A 207 -6.08 7.36 -11.08
CA ILE A 207 -5.68 6.08 -11.65
C ILE A 207 -6.96 5.39 -12.15
N GLU A 208 -7.02 5.02 -13.41
CA GLU A 208 -8.19 4.38 -14.01
C GLU A 208 -8.09 2.86 -14.00
N GLN A 209 -6.87 2.33 -13.98
CA GLN A 209 -6.60 0.90 -14.07
C GLN A 209 -5.73 0.41 -12.92
N ILE A 210 -6.05 -0.76 -12.40
CA ILE A 210 -5.19 -1.49 -11.46
C ILE A 210 -4.90 -2.87 -12.05
N GLU A 211 -3.65 -3.28 -11.95
CA GLU A 211 -3.20 -4.62 -12.34
C GLU A 211 -2.79 -5.39 -11.08
N PHE A 212 -3.36 -6.57 -10.86
CA PHE A 212 -3.03 -7.48 -9.77
C PHE A 212 -2.57 -8.82 -10.35
N GLY A 213 -1.34 -9.24 -10.06
CA GLY A 213 -0.81 -10.53 -10.53
C GLY A 213 -0.82 -10.69 -12.06
N GLY A 214 -0.82 -9.59 -12.82
CA GLY A 214 -0.94 -9.59 -14.28
C GLY A 214 -2.38 -9.54 -14.81
N GLU A 215 -3.39 -9.57 -13.95
CA GLU A 215 -4.79 -9.37 -14.33
C GLU A 215 -5.20 -7.90 -14.20
N LEU A 216 -5.84 -7.36 -15.25
CA LEU A 216 -6.19 -5.95 -15.38
C LEU A 216 -7.64 -5.68 -14.98
N PHE A 217 -7.85 -4.70 -14.12
CA PHE A 217 -9.15 -4.21 -13.66
C PHE A 217 -9.30 -2.72 -13.93
N PHE A 218 -10.52 -2.28 -14.29
CA PHE A 218 -10.87 -0.87 -14.17
C PHE A 218 -11.36 -0.59 -12.75
N ILE A 219 -10.92 0.52 -12.15
CA ILE A 219 -11.36 0.92 -10.80
C ILE A 219 -12.89 1.05 -10.75
N SER A 220 -13.51 1.58 -11.80
CA SER A 220 -14.96 1.68 -11.90
C SER A 220 -15.70 0.35 -11.81
N ASP A 221 -15.06 -0.74 -12.20
CA ASP A 221 -15.66 -2.08 -12.14
C ASP A 221 -15.45 -2.73 -10.76
N ILE A 222 -14.29 -2.51 -10.14
CA ILE A 222 -14.04 -2.91 -8.74
C ILE A 222 -15.09 -2.28 -7.82
N LEU A 223 -15.37 -0.99 -7.96
CA LEU A 223 -16.37 -0.28 -7.15
C LEU A 223 -17.80 -0.79 -7.36
N LYS A 224 -18.14 -1.25 -8.56
CA LYS A 224 -19.44 -1.90 -8.80
C LYS A 224 -19.55 -3.25 -8.08
N LEU A 225 -18.46 -4.03 -8.10
CA LEU A 225 -18.39 -5.31 -7.38
C LEU A 225 -18.55 -5.10 -5.87
N GLU A 226 -17.92 -4.08 -5.29
CA GLU A 226 -18.08 -3.74 -3.87
C GLU A 226 -19.50 -3.29 -3.54
N ASN A 227 -20.12 -2.47 -4.37
CA ASN A 227 -21.51 -2.03 -4.18
C ASN A 227 -22.53 -3.17 -4.33
N GLU A 228 -22.24 -4.20 -5.13
CA GLU A 228 -23.07 -5.39 -5.24
C GLU A 228 -22.80 -6.45 -4.15
N VAL A 229 -21.64 -6.45 -3.51
CA VAL A 229 -21.14 -7.56 -2.68
C VAL A 229 -20.97 -7.22 -1.21
N MET A 230 -20.72 -5.98 -0.82
CA MET A 230 -20.49 -5.63 0.60
C MET A 230 -21.75 -5.04 1.25
N PRO A 231 -22.45 -5.78 2.11
CA PRO A 231 -23.57 -5.23 2.84
C PRO A 231 -23.10 -4.15 3.83
N SER A 232 -23.72 -2.98 3.77
CA SER A 232 -23.47 -1.88 4.72
C SER A 232 -23.99 -2.14 6.14
N HIS A 233 -24.85 -3.16 6.31
CA HIS A 233 -25.47 -3.52 7.57
C HIS A 233 -25.69 -5.01 7.71
N PHE A 234 -25.78 -5.47 8.96
CA PHE A 234 -26.17 -6.84 9.28
C PHE A 234 -27.67 -7.02 9.05
N MET A 235 -28.06 -8.04 8.33
CA MET A 235 -29.46 -8.34 8.05
C MET A 235 -29.71 -9.85 8.00
N LEU A 236 -30.85 -10.25 8.52
CA LEU A 236 -31.44 -11.56 8.23
C LEU A 236 -32.72 -11.32 7.42
N GLU A 237 -32.78 -11.87 6.22
CA GLU A 237 -34.00 -11.84 5.40
C GLU A 237 -35.06 -12.80 5.94
N LYS A 238 -36.28 -12.66 5.47
CA LYS A 238 -37.33 -13.62 5.77
C LYS A 238 -37.02 -14.95 5.07
N PRO A 239 -36.94 -16.08 5.80
CA PRO A 239 -36.72 -17.39 5.21
C PRO A 239 -37.73 -17.71 4.13
N PHE A 240 -37.29 -18.22 2.98
CA PHE A 240 -38.17 -18.53 1.85
C PHE A 240 -37.79 -19.85 1.17
N PRO A 241 -38.78 -20.67 0.73
CA PRO A 241 -40.23 -20.49 0.94
C PRO A 241 -40.64 -20.65 2.39
N ASN A 242 -41.75 -20.02 2.80
CA ASN A 242 -42.33 -20.20 4.12
C ASN A 242 -43.89 -20.06 4.03
N PRO A 243 -44.69 -21.14 4.12
CA PRO A 243 -44.30 -22.50 4.48
C PRO A 243 -43.36 -23.17 3.52
N PHE A 244 -42.56 -24.17 4.00
CA PHE A 244 -41.56 -24.86 3.21
C PHE A 244 -41.71 -26.42 3.23
N ASN A 245 -41.17 -27.08 2.19
CA ASN A 245 -41.14 -28.54 2.06
C ASN A 245 -40.08 -29.00 1.05
N PRO A 246 -39.05 -29.75 1.42
CA PRO A 246 -38.49 -29.85 2.77
C PRO A 246 -37.42 -28.77 3.04
N ILE A 247 -37.17 -27.86 2.08
CA ILE A 247 -36.04 -26.94 2.04
C ILE A 247 -36.51 -25.50 2.25
N VAL A 248 -35.80 -24.78 3.14
CA VAL A 248 -35.94 -23.34 3.32
C VAL A 248 -34.57 -22.66 3.20
N ASN A 249 -34.50 -21.59 2.39
CA ASN A 249 -33.32 -20.74 2.27
C ASN A 249 -33.32 -19.70 3.37
N VAL A 250 -32.15 -19.48 3.94
CA VAL A 250 -31.87 -18.46 4.95
C VAL A 250 -30.81 -17.55 4.42
N ASN A 251 -31.21 -16.38 3.92
CA ASN A 251 -30.32 -15.36 3.42
C ASN A 251 -29.98 -14.37 4.53
N PHE A 252 -28.71 -14.02 4.65
CA PHE A 252 -28.26 -13.01 5.60
C PHE A 252 -27.06 -12.24 5.06
N SER A 253 -26.88 -11.02 5.59
CA SER A 253 -25.81 -10.11 5.24
C SER A 253 -24.92 -9.84 6.44
N ILE A 254 -23.60 -9.85 6.23
CA ILE A 254 -22.56 -9.58 7.21
C ILE A 254 -21.80 -8.33 6.79
N ALA A 255 -21.85 -7.26 7.59
CA ALA A 255 -21.19 -5.98 7.29
C ALA A 255 -19.74 -5.89 7.79
N LYS A 256 -19.35 -6.72 8.77
CA LYS A 256 -17.99 -6.77 9.36
C LYS A 256 -17.66 -8.23 9.73
N PRO A 257 -16.38 -8.63 9.70
CA PRO A 257 -15.98 -9.94 10.14
C PRO A 257 -16.48 -10.20 11.57
N CYS A 258 -17.26 -11.25 11.76
CA CYS A 258 -17.78 -11.63 13.06
C CYS A 258 -18.18 -13.10 13.12
N ARG A 259 -18.27 -13.62 14.34
CA ARG A 259 -18.81 -14.96 14.57
C ARG A 259 -20.32 -14.95 14.40
N VAL A 260 -20.83 -15.82 13.53
CA VAL A 260 -22.26 -16.02 13.30
C VAL A 260 -22.70 -17.33 13.91
N VAL A 261 -23.80 -17.28 14.64
CA VAL A 261 -24.48 -18.44 15.18
C VAL A 261 -25.90 -18.49 14.61
N LEU A 262 -26.22 -19.54 13.85
CA LEU A 262 -27.53 -19.78 13.28
C LEU A 262 -28.07 -21.12 13.78
N ARG A 263 -29.21 -21.09 14.50
CA ARG A 263 -29.80 -22.23 15.17
C ARG A 263 -31.29 -22.32 14.91
N ILE A 264 -31.77 -23.59 14.80
CA ILE A 264 -33.20 -23.92 14.75
C ILE A 264 -33.66 -24.43 16.12
N TYR A 265 -34.80 -23.92 16.57
CA TYR A 265 -35.45 -24.29 17.81
C TYR A 265 -36.88 -24.79 17.54
N ASP A 266 -37.35 -25.73 18.34
CA ASP A 266 -38.76 -26.13 18.40
C ASP A 266 -39.60 -25.16 19.26
N LEU A 267 -40.90 -25.37 19.33
CA LEU A 267 -41.81 -24.54 20.15
C LEU A 267 -41.52 -24.58 21.66
N LYS A 268 -40.78 -25.58 22.14
CA LYS A 268 -40.37 -25.69 23.55
C LYS A 268 -39.02 -25.03 23.82
N GLY A 269 -38.41 -24.42 22.81
CA GLY A 269 -37.10 -23.75 22.92
C GLY A 269 -35.92 -24.75 22.90
N LYS A 270 -36.14 -26.01 22.57
CA LYS A 270 -35.06 -27.00 22.41
C LYS A 270 -34.38 -26.81 21.07
N ILE A 271 -33.05 -26.86 21.07
CA ILE A 271 -32.26 -26.79 19.82
C ILE A 271 -32.52 -28.05 18.98
N VAL A 272 -32.98 -27.85 17.76
CA VAL A 272 -33.21 -28.89 16.74
C VAL A 272 -31.95 -29.08 15.93
N ARG A 273 -31.33 -28.00 15.49
CA ARG A 273 -30.11 -28.05 14.69
C ARG A 273 -29.27 -26.78 14.85
N ASN A 274 -27.94 -26.91 14.90
CA ASN A 274 -27.02 -25.85 14.65
C ASN A 274 -26.72 -25.83 13.15
N ILE A 275 -27.01 -24.72 12.47
CA ILE A 275 -26.80 -24.58 11.03
C ILE A 275 -25.44 -23.92 10.75
N ALA A 276 -25.10 -22.87 11.50
CA ALA A 276 -23.79 -22.22 11.44
C ALA A 276 -23.31 -21.87 12.85
N ASN A 277 -21.98 -21.94 13.05
CA ASN A 277 -21.31 -21.47 14.27
C ASN A 277 -19.83 -21.24 13.96
N GLU A 278 -19.56 -20.28 13.08
CA GLU A 278 -18.24 -19.96 12.55
C GLU A 278 -18.09 -18.46 12.26
N THR A 279 -16.89 -18.03 11.92
CA THR A 279 -16.62 -16.65 11.52
C THR A 279 -16.92 -16.46 10.04
N PHE A 280 -17.68 -15.41 9.73
CA PHE A 280 -17.98 -14.97 8.37
C PHE A 280 -17.32 -13.62 8.11
N ASN A 281 -16.78 -13.48 6.92
CA ASN A 281 -16.32 -12.22 6.38
C ASN A 281 -17.51 -11.34 5.92
N PRO A 282 -17.33 -10.05 5.63
CA PRO A 282 -18.37 -9.25 5.01
C PRO A 282 -18.88 -9.91 3.73
N GLY A 283 -20.20 -9.87 3.51
CA GLY A 283 -20.80 -10.50 2.32
C GLY A 283 -22.25 -10.92 2.52
N ASN A 284 -22.88 -11.36 1.42
CA ASN A 284 -24.21 -11.94 1.40
C ASN A 284 -24.10 -13.46 1.36
N TYR A 285 -24.85 -14.14 2.22
CA TYR A 285 -24.77 -15.58 2.42
C TYR A 285 -26.14 -16.23 2.27
N ASN A 286 -26.17 -17.42 1.68
CA ASN A 286 -27.32 -18.30 1.65
C ASN A 286 -26.96 -19.61 2.33
N ILE A 287 -27.73 -19.98 3.35
CA ILE A 287 -27.64 -21.27 4.01
C ILE A 287 -29.01 -21.96 3.94
N VAL A 288 -29.00 -23.26 3.78
CA VAL A 288 -30.21 -24.06 3.59
C VAL A 288 -30.47 -24.93 4.81
N TRP A 289 -31.73 -24.97 5.27
CA TRP A 289 -32.19 -25.98 6.21
C TRP A 289 -33.15 -26.99 5.52
N ASP A 290 -32.82 -28.27 5.61
CA ASP A 290 -33.48 -29.38 4.96
C ASP A 290 -34.52 -30.08 5.87
N ALA A 291 -35.07 -29.41 6.86
CA ALA A 291 -35.99 -29.95 7.86
C ALA A 291 -35.46 -31.20 8.61
N LYS A 292 -34.13 -31.27 8.82
CA LYS A 292 -33.52 -32.35 9.60
C LYS A 292 -32.97 -31.83 10.92
N ASP A 293 -32.98 -32.68 11.93
CA ASP A 293 -32.33 -32.48 13.22
C ASP A 293 -30.79 -32.70 13.14
N HIS A 294 -30.12 -32.60 14.29
CA HIS A 294 -28.65 -32.77 14.37
C HIS A 294 -28.20 -34.23 14.16
N LEU A 295 -29.15 -35.23 14.21
CA LEU A 295 -28.88 -36.63 13.91
C LEU A 295 -29.20 -36.98 12.44
N GLY A 296 -29.68 -36.03 11.64
CA GLY A 296 -30.07 -36.21 10.25
C GLY A 296 -31.49 -36.74 10.06
N ASN A 297 -32.27 -36.89 11.14
CA ASN A 297 -33.67 -37.35 11.05
C ASN A 297 -34.57 -36.17 10.65
N GLN A 298 -35.56 -36.45 9.78
CA GLN A 298 -36.55 -35.47 9.41
C GLN A 298 -37.43 -35.09 10.60
N VAL A 299 -37.60 -33.79 10.83
CA VAL A 299 -38.44 -33.27 11.92
C VAL A 299 -39.93 -33.37 11.59
N SER A 300 -40.78 -33.23 12.59
CA SER A 300 -42.25 -33.25 12.40
C SER A 300 -42.75 -31.98 11.73
N THR A 301 -43.84 -32.08 10.96
CA THR A 301 -44.59 -30.92 10.50
C THR A 301 -44.91 -30.01 11.68
N GLY A 302 -44.63 -28.70 11.53
CA GLY A 302 -44.88 -27.76 12.60
C GLY A 302 -44.09 -26.44 12.47
N VAL A 303 -44.20 -25.60 13.50
CA VAL A 303 -43.53 -24.31 13.60
C VAL A 303 -42.18 -24.49 14.27
N TYR A 304 -41.17 -23.84 13.68
CA TYR A 304 -39.81 -23.74 14.20
C TYR A 304 -39.39 -22.31 14.26
N TYR A 305 -38.42 -22.02 15.11
CA TYR A 305 -37.78 -20.66 15.21
C TYR A 305 -36.35 -20.76 14.77
N LEU A 306 -36.00 -19.91 13.81
CA LEU A 306 -34.66 -19.72 13.31
C LEU A 306 -34.07 -18.52 14.03
N LYS A 307 -33.06 -18.72 14.87
CA LYS A 307 -32.36 -17.66 15.60
C LYS A 307 -30.99 -17.42 14.97
N PHE A 308 -30.80 -16.20 14.47
CA PHE A 308 -29.57 -15.68 13.93
C PHE A 308 -28.92 -14.72 14.93
N SER A 309 -27.60 -14.83 15.11
CA SER A 309 -26.82 -13.93 15.96
C SER A 309 -25.47 -13.68 15.32
N ALA A 310 -25.18 -12.43 14.96
CA ALA A 310 -23.85 -11.93 14.61
C ALA A 310 -23.26 -11.28 15.87
N GLU A 311 -22.22 -11.86 16.41
CA GLU A 311 -21.72 -11.59 17.76
C GLU A 311 -21.40 -10.11 17.99
N GLY A 312 -22.10 -9.48 18.97
CA GLY A 312 -21.94 -8.07 19.33
C GLY A 312 -22.58 -7.06 18.37
N HIS A 313 -23.18 -7.48 17.26
CA HIS A 313 -23.64 -6.57 16.20
C HIS A 313 -25.15 -6.69 15.90
N TYR A 314 -25.68 -7.89 15.74
CA TYR A 314 -27.04 -8.07 15.28
C TYR A 314 -27.65 -9.40 15.77
N GLN A 315 -28.92 -9.39 16.14
CA GLN A 315 -29.66 -10.61 16.50
C GLN A 315 -31.09 -10.51 15.98
N LYS A 316 -31.56 -11.60 15.38
CA LYS A 316 -32.95 -11.69 14.90
C LYS A 316 -33.45 -13.14 14.99
N THR A 317 -34.78 -13.28 15.18
CA THR A 317 -35.45 -14.56 15.19
C THR A 317 -36.59 -14.51 14.19
N GLU A 318 -36.65 -15.53 13.32
CA GLU A 318 -37.70 -15.69 12.32
C GLU A 318 -38.46 -17.00 12.56
N LYS A 319 -39.75 -16.96 12.28
CA LYS A 319 -40.63 -18.15 12.35
C LYS A 319 -40.68 -18.83 11.00
N VAL A 320 -40.49 -20.15 10.97
CA VAL A 320 -40.63 -20.98 9.76
C VAL A 320 -41.64 -22.11 10.00
N LEU A 321 -42.45 -22.40 8.99
CA LEU A 321 -43.47 -23.44 9.04
C LEU A 321 -43.10 -24.57 8.08
N PHE A 322 -42.78 -25.72 8.64
CA PHE A 322 -42.52 -26.92 7.86
C PHE A 322 -43.84 -27.69 7.62
N LEU A 323 -44.11 -28.01 6.37
CA LEU A 323 -45.22 -28.83 5.93
C LEU A 323 -44.67 -30.05 5.18
N LYS A 324 -45.15 -31.26 5.55
CA LYS A 324 -44.85 -32.48 4.78
C LYS A 324 -45.74 -32.60 3.57
#